data_7ab05f5dd652605f96afb0f63ae3924f
#
_entry.id   7ab05f5dd652605f96afb0f63ae3924f
#
_cell.length_a   1.000
_cell.length_b   1.000
_cell.length_c   1.000
_cell.angle_alpha   90.00
_cell.angle_beta   90.00
_cell.angle_gamma   90.00
#
_symmetry.space_group_name_H-M   'P 1'
#
loop_
_entity.id
_entity.type
_entity.pdbx_description
1 polymer ?
#
loop_
_entity_poly.entity_id
_entity_poly.type
_entity_poly.pdbx_seq_one_letter_code
_entity_poly.pdbx_strand_id
1 'polypeptide(L)'
;MEAKLKHFTATAAFLITVLLLVGCAEENADTAFQVYLERLGRTLDLGSQTRVPHESVARPPRPGKLRLKIPADTLNTLDFMDLRGCELQVTIGKTNSSLGRLARDSQKLLLALEFLHLAPACIDYLTAAGELELAKKLDQARRQKLELLPSLIFNATLASEEFQAFWRPAPVSKEYPANTSSAVITALEHINQASARWLSGNYLADNQSFELQLSEVSGGDGGQLWRALLHQGQWLDSANAKLEQRGPLCTATRRPQSAEILPNVVRKYFIDGIQPRAAMLGRRYHQLLPPLFALEHQLRIKLPANYLGWSES
;
A
#
# COMPACT_ATOMS: atom_id res chain seq x y z
N MET A 1 -60.07 8.35 -32.88
CA MET A 1 -59.95 7.92 -31.46
C MET A 1 -58.62 7.26 -31.17
N GLU A 2 -58.03 6.55 -32.12
CA GLU A 2 -56.71 5.83 -31.93
C GLU A 2 -55.47 6.72 -31.73
N ALA A 3 -55.41 7.91 -32.36
CA ALA A 3 -54.26 8.80 -32.25
C ALA A 3 -54.08 9.40 -30.84
N LYS A 4 -55.16 9.66 -30.10
CA LYS A 4 -55.10 10.17 -28.72
C LYS A 4 -54.67 9.09 -27.71
N LEU A 5 -54.95 7.81 -28.00
CA LEU A 5 -54.58 6.71 -27.15
C LEU A 5 -53.07 6.41 -27.25
N LYS A 6 -52.48 6.54 -28.46
CA LYS A 6 -51.01 6.36 -28.64
C LYS A 6 -50.16 7.45 -27.97
N HIS A 7 -50.64 8.69 -27.92
CA HIS A 7 -49.96 9.76 -27.22
C HIS A 7 -50.02 9.59 -25.69
N PHE A 8 -51.11 9.06 -25.14
CA PHE A 8 -51.26 8.82 -23.72
C PHE A 8 -50.39 7.66 -23.23
N THR A 9 -50.26 6.60 -24.04
CA THR A 9 -49.38 5.46 -23.73
C THR A 9 -47.89 5.85 -23.84
N ALA A 10 -47.49 6.69 -24.80
CA ALA A 10 -46.12 7.16 -24.96
C ALA A 10 -45.69 8.11 -23.83
N THR A 11 -46.60 9.02 -23.39
CA THR A 11 -46.29 9.91 -22.24
C THR A 11 -46.25 9.17 -20.91
N ALA A 12 -47.10 8.15 -20.70
CA ALA A 12 -47.09 7.32 -19.52
C ALA A 12 -45.82 6.44 -19.47
N ALA A 13 -45.36 5.87 -20.58
CA ALA A 13 -44.13 5.10 -20.67
C ALA A 13 -42.90 5.98 -20.42
N PHE A 14 -42.86 7.21 -20.92
CA PHE A 14 -41.77 8.16 -20.68
C PHE A 14 -41.68 8.60 -19.20
N LEU A 15 -42.82 8.84 -18.54
CA LEU A 15 -42.90 9.18 -17.13
C LEU A 15 -42.40 8.01 -16.23
N ILE A 16 -42.75 6.77 -16.58
CA ILE A 16 -42.29 5.57 -15.84
C ILE A 16 -40.78 5.37 -16.03
N THR A 17 -40.25 5.62 -17.22
CA THR A 17 -38.81 5.52 -17.49
C THR A 17 -38.00 6.59 -16.74
N VAL A 18 -38.53 7.80 -16.59
CA VAL A 18 -37.87 8.87 -15.80
C VAL A 18 -37.90 8.57 -14.28
N LEU A 19 -38.98 7.94 -13.77
CA LEU A 19 -39.05 7.54 -12.37
C LEU A 19 -38.07 6.39 -12.03
N LEU A 20 -37.71 5.54 -12.99
CA LEU A 20 -36.73 4.47 -12.77
C LEU A 20 -35.27 4.94 -12.81
N LEU A 21 -35.02 6.19 -13.25
CA LEU A 21 -33.68 6.82 -13.25
C LEU A 21 -33.37 7.58 -11.97
N VAL A 22 -34.27 7.64 -10.99
CA VAL A 22 -33.94 8.04 -9.62
C VAL A 22 -33.22 6.85 -8.98
N GLY A 23 -32.03 6.55 -9.50
CA GLY A 23 -31.10 5.61 -8.88
C GLY A 23 -30.84 6.06 -7.46
N CYS A 24 -30.81 5.13 -6.53
CA CYS A 24 -30.31 5.33 -5.17
C CYS A 24 -28.98 6.10 -5.29
N ALA A 25 -28.96 7.39 -4.92
CA ALA A 25 -27.71 8.07 -4.68
C ALA A 25 -27.07 7.26 -3.55
N GLU A 26 -25.99 6.52 -3.86
CA GLU A 26 -25.17 5.89 -2.83
C GLU A 26 -24.82 6.98 -1.84
N GLU A 27 -25.31 6.82 -0.62
CA GLU A 27 -25.03 7.73 0.49
C GLU A 27 -23.51 7.69 0.69
N ASN A 28 -22.79 8.68 0.18
CA ASN A 28 -21.35 8.72 0.33
C ASN A 28 -21.00 9.10 1.78
N ALA A 29 -19.79 8.77 2.22
CA ALA A 29 -19.35 9.02 3.59
C ALA A 29 -19.44 10.50 3.97
N ASP A 30 -19.20 11.42 3.06
CA ASP A 30 -19.30 12.85 3.29
C ASP A 30 -20.73 13.24 3.61
N THR A 31 -21.71 12.71 2.89
CA THR A 31 -23.13 12.96 3.14
C THR A 31 -23.55 12.46 4.53
N ALA A 32 -23.12 11.25 4.91
CA ALA A 32 -23.43 10.69 6.23
C ALA A 32 -22.85 11.56 7.37
N PHE A 33 -21.58 11.98 7.24
CA PHE A 33 -20.95 12.87 8.21
C PHE A 33 -21.58 14.26 8.24
N GLN A 34 -21.89 14.86 7.08
CA GLN A 34 -22.58 16.15 6.99
C GLN A 34 -23.92 16.12 7.71
N VAL A 35 -24.74 15.09 7.44
CA VAL A 35 -26.03 14.90 8.11
C VAL A 35 -25.85 14.74 9.62
N TYR A 36 -24.88 13.93 10.05
CA TYR A 36 -24.59 13.75 11.48
C TYR A 36 -24.19 15.08 12.13
N LEU A 37 -23.26 15.84 11.56
CA LEU A 37 -22.80 17.12 12.12
C LEU A 37 -23.88 18.20 12.13
N GLU A 38 -24.76 18.21 11.12
CA GLU A 38 -25.93 19.11 11.09
C GLU A 38 -26.90 18.78 12.24
N ARG A 39 -27.21 17.49 12.42
CA ARG A 39 -28.10 17.04 13.51
C ARG A 39 -27.48 17.29 14.88
N LEU A 40 -26.17 17.02 15.01
CA LEU A 40 -25.42 17.31 16.23
C LEU A 40 -25.47 18.82 16.56
N GLY A 41 -25.14 19.67 15.58
CA GLY A 41 -25.17 21.14 15.75
C GLY A 41 -26.54 21.67 16.18
N ARG A 42 -27.61 21.20 15.54
CA ARG A 42 -29.00 21.57 15.92
C ARG A 42 -29.34 21.14 17.34
N THR A 43 -28.94 19.93 17.74
CA THR A 43 -29.24 19.39 19.09
C THR A 43 -28.48 20.14 20.19
N LEU A 44 -27.27 20.63 19.84
CA LEU A 44 -26.39 21.33 20.78
C LEU A 44 -26.59 22.87 20.77
N ASP A 45 -27.53 23.40 19.98
CA ASP A 45 -27.74 24.84 19.74
C ASP A 45 -26.48 25.53 19.15
N LEU A 46 -25.71 24.80 18.37
CA LEU A 46 -24.53 25.29 17.62
C LEU A 46 -24.88 25.43 16.13
N GLY A 47 -24.23 26.36 15.47
CA GLY A 47 -24.45 26.58 14.03
C GLY A 47 -24.24 25.31 13.19
N SER A 48 -25.00 25.19 12.08
CA SER A 48 -24.96 24.03 11.19
C SER A 48 -23.70 23.98 10.29
N GLN A 49 -23.01 25.10 10.14
CA GLN A 49 -21.85 25.16 9.24
C GLN A 49 -20.66 24.36 9.81
N THR A 50 -20.21 23.38 9.05
CA THR A 50 -18.99 22.64 9.34
C THR A 50 -18.19 22.56 8.04
N ARG A 51 -17.08 23.27 7.99
CA ARG A 51 -16.11 23.12 6.92
C ARG A 51 -15.01 22.20 7.43
N VAL A 52 -14.91 21.01 6.85
CA VAL A 52 -13.82 20.09 7.15
C VAL A 52 -12.60 20.55 6.34
N PRO A 53 -11.47 20.80 6.98
CA PRO A 53 -10.23 21.07 6.28
C PRO A 53 -9.85 19.84 5.44
N HIS A 54 -9.48 20.05 4.19
CA HIS A 54 -8.93 18.98 3.37
C HIS A 54 -7.40 19.01 3.47
N GLU A 55 -6.84 18.18 4.32
CA GLU A 55 -5.41 17.93 4.30
C GLU A 55 -5.05 16.99 3.16
N SER A 56 -3.93 17.26 2.52
CA SER A 56 -3.39 16.39 1.48
C SER A 56 -2.68 15.18 2.12
N VAL A 57 -2.98 13.99 1.64
CA VAL A 57 -2.25 12.78 2.04
C VAL A 57 -0.78 12.91 1.62
N ALA A 58 0.14 12.72 2.57
CA ALA A 58 1.56 12.66 2.29
C ALA A 58 1.86 11.48 1.35
N ARG A 59 2.51 11.76 0.22
CA ARG A 59 2.89 10.72 -0.74
C ARG A 59 4.29 10.21 -0.43
N PRO A 60 4.55 8.91 -0.64
CA PRO A 60 5.91 8.42 -0.52
C PRO A 60 6.83 9.14 -1.51
N PRO A 61 8.11 9.33 -1.17
CA PRO A 61 9.09 9.84 -2.10
C PRO A 61 9.13 8.98 -3.38
N ARG A 62 9.41 9.61 -4.54
CA ARG A 62 9.48 8.88 -5.82
C ARG A 62 10.55 7.78 -5.77
N PRO A 63 10.38 6.63 -6.47
CA PRO A 63 11.34 5.52 -6.49
C PRO A 63 12.78 5.98 -6.74
N GLY A 64 13.00 6.87 -7.70
CA GLY A 64 14.34 7.40 -8.00
C GLY A 64 15.01 8.17 -6.85
N LYS A 65 14.25 8.66 -5.86
CA LYS A 65 14.79 9.31 -4.64
C LYS A 65 14.97 8.33 -3.49
N LEU A 66 14.25 7.20 -3.51
CA LEU A 66 14.34 6.14 -2.50
C LEU A 66 15.43 5.13 -2.83
N ARG A 67 15.63 4.84 -4.12
CA ARG A 67 16.55 3.80 -4.59
C ARG A 67 17.95 3.98 -4.02
N LEU A 68 18.42 2.95 -3.33
CA LEU A 68 19.77 2.86 -2.81
C LEU A 68 20.75 2.56 -3.95
N LYS A 69 21.91 3.21 -3.95
CA LYS A 69 22.97 2.94 -4.93
C LYS A 69 23.59 1.58 -4.64
N ILE A 70 23.59 0.72 -5.64
CA ILE A 70 24.27 -0.58 -5.62
C ILE A 70 25.59 -0.39 -6.38
N PRO A 71 26.74 -0.61 -5.74
CA PRO A 71 28.04 -0.59 -6.42
C PRO A 71 28.09 -1.59 -7.58
N ALA A 72 28.86 -1.28 -8.60
CA ALA A 72 29.11 -2.23 -9.68
C ALA A 72 29.85 -3.48 -9.16
N ASP A 73 29.61 -4.62 -9.81
CA ASP A 73 30.29 -5.87 -9.47
C ASP A 73 31.82 -5.74 -9.66
N THR A 74 32.55 -6.38 -8.78
CA THR A 74 34.02 -6.43 -8.83
C THR A 74 34.57 -7.44 -9.84
N LEU A 75 33.71 -8.37 -10.32
CA LEU A 75 34.08 -9.35 -11.33
C LEU A 75 34.10 -8.71 -12.73
N ASN A 76 35.21 -8.77 -13.39
CA ASN A 76 35.40 -8.24 -14.74
C ASN A 76 35.11 -9.29 -15.82
N THR A 77 35.21 -8.88 -17.11
CA THR A 77 34.95 -9.77 -18.28
C THR A 77 35.94 -10.90 -18.38
N LEU A 78 37.19 -10.72 -17.93
CA LEU A 78 38.23 -11.79 -17.95
C LEU A 78 37.88 -12.84 -16.89
N ASP A 79 37.55 -12.43 -15.67
CA ASP A 79 37.11 -13.35 -14.62
C ASP A 79 35.88 -14.17 -15.06
N PHE A 80 34.97 -13.58 -15.88
CA PHE A 80 33.85 -14.29 -16.48
C PHE A 80 34.28 -15.41 -17.44
N MET A 81 35.31 -15.17 -18.27
CA MET A 81 35.78 -16.18 -19.24
C MET A 81 36.42 -17.39 -18.51
N ASP A 82 37.04 -17.18 -17.37
CA ASP A 82 37.72 -18.20 -16.59
C ASP A 82 36.78 -19.06 -15.73
N LEU A 83 35.48 -18.67 -15.58
CA LEU A 83 34.45 -19.42 -14.87
C LEU A 83 33.85 -20.59 -15.69
N ARG A 84 34.58 -21.09 -16.73
CA ARG A 84 34.12 -22.25 -17.51
C ARG A 84 33.93 -23.48 -16.61
N GLY A 85 32.78 -24.13 -16.76
CA GLY A 85 32.43 -25.30 -15.92
C GLY A 85 31.56 -24.98 -14.69
N CYS A 86 31.36 -23.69 -14.36
CA CYS A 86 30.41 -23.28 -13.34
C CYS A 86 29.08 -22.77 -13.95
N GLU A 87 27.95 -23.23 -13.46
CA GLU A 87 26.62 -22.67 -13.85
C GLU A 87 26.53 -21.17 -13.59
N LEU A 88 27.24 -20.67 -12.60
CA LEU A 88 27.33 -19.26 -12.25
C LEU A 88 27.78 -18.37 -13.43
N GLN A 89 28.56 -18.89 -14.39
CA GLN A 89 28.98 -18.18 -15.58
C GLN A 89 27.78 -17.58 -16.35
N VAL A 90 26.67 -18.33 -16.45
CA VAL A 90 25.48 -17.88 -17.14
C VAL A 90 24.85 -16.69 -16.43
N THR A 91 24.76 -16.74 -15.10
CA THR A 91 24.19 -15.66 -14.28
C THR A 91 25.01 -14.38 -14.36
N ILE A 92 26.34 -14.49 -14.33
CA ILE A 92 27.25 -13.34 -14.51
C ILE A 92 27.10 -12.75 -15.93
N GLY A 93 26.96 -13.61 -16.93
CA GLY A 93 26.71 -13.18 -18.32
C GLY A 93 25.40 -12.43 -18.46
N LYS A 94 24.32 -12.93 -17.85
CA LYS A 94 23.02 -12.24 -17.80
C LYS A 94 23.16 -10.86 -17.15
N THR A 95 23.81 -10.78 -15.99
CA THR A 95 24.00 -9.54 -15.21
C THR A 95 24.78 -8.49 -16.01
N ASN A 96 25.86 -8.90 -16.68
CA ASN A 96 26.75 -8.00 -17.42
C ASN A 96 26.24 -7.64 -18.83
N SER A 97 25.19 -8.29 -19.31
CA SER A 97 24.55 -7.97 -20.58
C SER A 97 23.94 -6.56 -20.58
N SER A 98 23.69 -6.00 -21.74
CA SER A 98 22.99 -4.72 -21.88
C SER A 98 21.61 -4.75 -21.21
N LEU A 99 20.88 -5.87 -21.33
CA LEU A 99 19.59 -6.08 -20.70
C LEU A 99 19.70 -6.18 -19.17
N GLY A 100 20.70 -6.91 -18.66
CA GLY A 100 20.93 -7.04 -17.21
C GLY A 100 21.26 -5.70 -16.53
N ARG A 101 22.07 -4.87 -17.19
CA ARG A 101 22.41 -3.53 -16.67
C ARG A 101 21.22 -2.58 -16.63
N LEU A 102 20.28 -2.70 -17.56
CA LEU A 102 19.04 -1.90 -17.64
C LEU A 102 17.85 -2.58 -16.98
N ALA A 103 18.04 -3.75 -16.37
CA ALA A 103 16.99 -4.52 -15.74
C ALA A 103 16.33 -3.75 -14.58
N ARG A 104 15.06 -4.06 -14.32
CA ARG A 104 14.34 -3.57 -13.14
C ARG A 104 15.03 -4.05 -11.86
N ASP A 105 14.78 -3.35 -10.75
CA ASP A 105 15.40 -3.72 -9.48
C ASP A 105 14.94 -5.10 -8.98
N SER A 106 13.73 -5.54 -9.30
CA SER A 106 13.27 -6.93 -9.07
C SER A 106 14.15 -7.94 -9.78
N GLN A 107 14.44 -7.73 -11.07
CA GLN A 107 15.30 -8.62 -11.86
C GLN A 107 16.75 -8.59 -11.38
N LYS A 108 17.27 -7.43 -10.96
CA LYS A 108 18.61 -7.32 -10.35
C LYS A 108 18.71 -8.10 -9.05
N LEU A 109 17.65 -8.03 -8.20
CA LEU A 109 17.57 -8.85 -6.99
C LEU A 109 17.59 -10.34 -7.33
N LEU A 110 16.76 -10.79 -8.28
CA LEU A 110 16.67 -12.19 -8.66
C LEU A 110 18.01 -12.73 -9.23
N LEU A 111 18.71 -11.94 -10.02
CA LEU A 111 20.05 -12.29 -10.51
C LEU A 111 21.09 -12.35 -9.37
N ALA A 112 20.98 -11.46 -8.38
CA ALA A 112 21.85 -11.50 -7.22
C ALA A 112 21.57 -12.72 -6.32
N LEU A 113 20.32 -13.12 -6.16
CA LEU A 113 19.93 -14.35 -5.44
C LEU A 113 20.42 -15.60 -6.17
N GLU A 114 20.25 -15.67 -7.51
CA GLU A 114 20.79 -16.76 -8.34
C GLU A 114 22.32 -16.85 -8.19
N PHE A 115 23.03 -15.71 -8.21
CA PHE A 115 24.45 -15.65 -7.93
C PHE A 115 24.80 -16.20 -6.53
N LEU A 116 24.14 -15.74 -5.49
CA LEU A 116 24.40 -16.17 -4.11
C LEU A 116 24.12 -17.67 -3.92
N HIS A 117 23.15 -18.21 -4.63
CA HIS A 117 22.80 -19.63 -4.60
C HIS A 117 23.91 -20.50 -5.26
N LEU A 118 24.42 -20.07 -6.42
CA LEU A 118 25.35 -20.84 -7.24
C LEU A 118 26.83 -20.64 -6.83
N ALA A 119 27.17 -19.51 -6.21
CA ALA A 119 28.53 -19.15 -5.92
C ALA A 119 29.29 -20.17 -5.03
N PRO A 120 28.71 -20.75 -3.95
CA PRO A 120 29.42 -21.71 -3.12
C PRO A 120 29.95 -22.92 -3.91
N ALA A 121 29.08 -23.57 -4.70
CA ALA A 121 29.47 -24.73 -5.49
C ALA A 121 30.57 -24.39 -6.53
N CYS A 122 30.51 -23.17 -7.11
CA CYS A 122 31.53 -22.72 -8.04
C CYS A 122 32.87 -22.44 -7.35
N ILE A 123 32.86 -21.87 -6.13
CA ILE A 123 34.07 -21.67 -5.32
C ILE A 123 34.75 -23.00 -5.00
N ASP A 124 33.96 -24.01 -4.60
CA ASP A 124 34.47 -25.35 -4.30
C ASP A 124 35.08 -26.00 -5.54
N TYR A 125 34.41 -25.90 -6.72
CA TYR A 125 34.90 -26.39 -7.99
C TYR A 125 36.24 -25.74 -8.37
N LEU A 126 36.36 -24.42 -8.32
CA LEU A 126 37.60 -23.69 -8.65
C LEU A 126 38.74 -24.06 -7.69
N THR A 127 38.42 -24.20 -6.40
CA THR A 127 39.41 -24.60 -5.39
C THR A 127 39.95 -26.00 -5.69
N ALA A 128 39.09 -26.95 -6.04
CA ALA A 128 39.47 -28.30 -6.41
C ALA A 128 40.27 -28.35 -7.71
N ALA A 129 40.02 -27.42 -8.65
CA ALA A 129 40.75 -27.27 -9.88
C ALA A 129 42.14 -26.56 -9.74
N GLY A 130 42.45 -26.05 -8.54
CA GLY A 130 43.67 -25.31 -8.26
C GLY A 130 43.62 -23.80 -8.63
N GLU A 131 42.48 -23.29 -9.08
CA GLU A 131 42.25 -21.90 -9.47
C GLU A 131 41.99 -20.99 -8.24
N LEU A 132 42.92 -20.98 -7.27
CA LEU A 132 42.76 -20.40 -5.95
C LEU A 132 42.50 -18.89 -5.96
N GLU A 133 43.17 -18.14 -6.86
CA GLU A 133 43.00 -16.69 -6.95
C GLU A 133 41.62 -16.33 -7.49
N LEU A 134 41.10 -17.10 -8.46
CA LEU A 134 39.75 -16.89 -8.99
C LEU A 134 38.66 -17.26 -7.93
N ALA A 135 38.86 -18.38 -7.21
CA ALA A 135 38.01 -18.79 -6.12
C ALA A 135 37.91 -17.70 -5.02
N LYS A 136 39.05 -17.08 -4.67
CA LYS A 136 39.13 -16.00 -3.69
C LYS A 136 38.39 -14.73 -4.17
N LYS A 137 38.57 -14.32 -5.42
CA LYS A 137 37.85 -13.21 -6.02
C LYS A 137 36.32 -13.46 -6.01
N LEU A 138 35.91 -14.67 -6.34
CA LEU A 138 34.50 -15.06 -6.35
C LEU A 138 33.89 -15.02 -4.94
N ASP A 139 34.63 -15.51 -3.91
CA ASP A 139 34.16 -15.43 -2.52
C ASP A 139 34.06 -13.97 -2.03
N GLN A 140 34.98 -13.12 -2.44
CA GLN A 140 34.90 -11.68 -2.15
C GLN A 140 33.66 -11.05 -2.77
N ALA A 141 33.37 -11.35 -4.04
CA ALA A 141 32.15 -10.86 -4.72
C ALA A 141 30.88 -11.39 -4.04
N ARG A 142 30.89 -12.66 -3.60
CA ARG A 142 29.79 -13.27 -2.82
C ARG A 142 29.54 -12.51 -1.53
N ARG A 143 30.58 -12.24 -0.75
CA ARG A 143 30.46 -11.48 0.52
C ARG A 143 29.92 -10.07 0.26
N GLN A 144 30.39 -9.39 -0.75
CA GLN A 144 29.88 -8.06 -1.13
C GLN A 144 28.40 -8.09 -1.47
N LYS A 145 27.94 -9.10 -2.23
CA LYS A 145 26.52 -9.26 -2.55
C LYS A 145 25.68 -9.56 -1.33
N LEU A 146 26.18 -10.31 -0.35
CA LEU A 146 25.50 -10.54 0.94
C LEU A 146 25.30 -9.24 1.72
N GLU A 147 26.30 -8.37 1.77
CA GLU A 147 26.19 -7.06 2.43
C GLU A 147 25.19 -6.13 1.74
N LEU A 148 25.04 -6.27 0.41
CA LEU A 148 24.11 -5.47 -0.40
C LEU A 148 22.71 -6.05 -0.48
N LEU A 149 22.50 -7.30 -0.09
CA LEU A 149 21.23 -8.00 -0.24
C LEU A 149 20.04 -7.25 0.39
N PRO A 150 20.11 -6.71 1.62
CA PRO A 150 19.02 -5.91 2.16
C PRO A 150 18.69 -4.68 1.31
N SER A 151 19.70 -4.03 0.72
CA SER A 151 19.51 -2.88 -0.16
C SER A 151 18.87 -3.26 -1.50
N LEU A 152 19.22 -4.42 -2.03
CA LEU A 152 18.60 -4.99 -3.24
C LEU A 152 17.13 -5.34 -2.99
N ILE A 153 16.82 -5.95 -1.85
CA ILE A 153 15.45 -6.25 -1.45
C ILE A 153 14.64 -4.95 -1.29
N PHE A 154 15.20 -3.94 -0.62
CA PHE A 154 14.55 -2.63 -0.47
C PHE A 154 14.25 -1.98 -1.82
N ASN A 155 15.20 -1.96 -2.74
CA ASN A 155 15.01 -1.39 -4.07
C ASN A 155 13.93 -2.13 -4.88
N ALA A 156 13.89 -3.47 -4.75
CA ALA A 156 12.94 -4.33 -5.47
C ALA A 156 11.53 -4.35 -4.84
N THR A 157 11.38 -3.83 -3.62
CA THR A 157 10.11 -3.82 -2.87
C THR A 157 9.71 -2.39 -2.49
N LEU A 158 10.00 -1.95 -1.27
CA LEU A 158 9.53 -0.68 -0.69
C LEU A 158 9.89 0.57 -1.53
N ALA A 159 10.99 0.54 -2.30
CA ALA A 159 11.38 1.60 -3.22
C ALA A 159 10.92 1.38 -4.67
N SER A 160 10.18 0.33 -4.96
CA SER A 160 9.75 -0.04 -6.32
C SER A 160 8.58 0.81 -6.82
N GLU A 161 8.33 0.75 -8.12
CA GLU A 161 7.18 1.40 -8.75
C GLU A 161 5.86 0.75 -8.35
N GLU A 162 5.89 -0.55 -8.06
CA GLU A 162 4.74 -1.34 -7.60
C GLU A 162 4.28 -0.89 -6.22
N PHE A 163 5.20 -0.72 -5.27
CA PHE A 163 4.86 -0.16 -3.95
C PHE A 163 4.47 1.31 -4.02
N GLN A 164 5.04 2.08 -4.94
CA GLN A 164 4.57 3.45 -5.18
C GLN A 164 3.13 3.47 -5.74
N ALA A 165 2.78 2.53 -6.61
CA ALA A 165 1.42 2.38 -7.10
C ALA A 165 0.44 1.98 -5.99
N PHE A 166 0.84 1.07 -5.10
CA PHE A 166 0.09 0.67 -3.90
C PHE A 166 -0.29 1.89 -3.03
N TRP A 167 0.63 2.82 -2.83
CA TRP A 167 0.43 4.04 -2.03
C TRP A 167 -0.23 5.18 -2.80
N ARG A 168 -0.70 4.97 -4.02
CA ARG A 168 -1.36 6.02 -4.81
C ARG A 168 -2.73 6.36 -4.21
N PRO A 169 -2.94 7.58 -3.70
CA PRO A 169 -4.24 7.98 -3.17
C PRO A 169 -5.28 8.06 -4.29
N ALA A 170 -6.51 7.66 -3.99
CA ALA A 170 -7.63 7.86 -4.91
C ALA A 170 -7.96 9.37 -5.06
N PRO A 171 -8.65 9.78 -6.13
CA PRO A 171 -9.24 11.13 -6.22
C PRO A 171 -10.18 11.42 -5.04
N VAL A 172 -10.33 12.71 -4.66
CA VAL A 172 -11.17 13.14 -3.52
C VAL A 172 -12.62 12.69 -3.65
N SER A 173 -13.13 12.68 -4.87
CA SER A 173 -14.51 12.31 -5.19
C SER A 173 -14.78 10.79 -5.18
N LYS A 174 -13.74 9.97 -5.05
CA LYS A 174 -13.91 8.51 -5.11
C LYS A 174 -14.00 7.93 -3.70
N GLU A 175 -15.13 7.31 -3.40
CA GLU A 175 -15.35 6.54 -2.18
C GLU A 175 -14.39 5.35 -2.08
N TYR A 176 -14.05 4.98 -0.84
CA TYR A 176 -13.33 3.76 -0.58
C TYR A 176 -14.28 2.56 -0.79
N PRO A 177 -13.88 1.55 -1.57
CA PRO A 177 -14.79 0.46 -1.93
C PRO A 177 -15.20 -0.38 -0.72
N ALA A 178 -16.45 -0.84 -0.70
CA ALA A 178 -16.96 -1.72 0.36
C ALA A 178 -16.26 -3.09 0.36
N ASN A 179 -15.86 -3.56 -0.82
CA ASN A 179 -15.17 -4.84 -1.00
C ASN A 179 -13.76 -4.59 -1.56
N THR A 180 -12.75 -5.17 -0.92
CA THR A 180 -11.35 -5.10 -1.33
C THR A 180 -10.78 -6.51 -1.52
N SER A 181 -9.83 -6.65 -2.45
CA SER A 181 -9.15 -7.92 -2.69
C SER A 181 -8.27 -8.31 -1.50
N SER A 182 -8.27 -9.59 -1.12
CA SER A 182 -7.29 -10.15 -0.19
C SER A 182 -5.96 -10.49 -0.86
N ALA A 183 -5.89 -10.52 -2.19
CA ALA A 183 -4.69 -10.90 -2.94
C ALA A 183 -3.47 -10.05 -2.56
N VAL A 184 -3.64 -8.74 -2.34
CA VAL A 184 -2.58 -7.84 -1.91
C VAL A 184 -2.01 -8.21 -0.53
N ILE A 185 -2.86 -8.68 0.41
CA ILE A 185 -2.40 -9.11 1.74
C ILE A 185 -1.53 -10.34 1.59
N THR A 186 -2.02 -11.35 0.87
CA THR A 186 -1.29 -12.58 0.57
C THR A 186 0.04 -12.28 -0.15
N ALA A 187 0.02 -11.34 -1.10
CA ALA A 187 1.22 -10.92 -1.82
C ALA A 187 2.27 -10.28 -0.87
N LEU A 188 1.85 -9.37 0.00
CA LEU A 188 2.73 -8.75 0.99
C LEU A 188 3.30 -9.79 1.98
N GLU A 189 2.50 -10.76 2.41
CA GLU A 189 2.96 -11.85 3.26
C GLU A 189 3.99 -12.74 2.56
N HIS A 190 3.76 -13.09 1.29
CA HIS A 190 4.71 -13.89 0.49
C HIS A 190 6.03 -13.13 0.26
N ILE A 191 5.98 -11.83 -0.09
CA ILE A 191 7.18 -11.00 -0.25
C ILE A 191 7.96 -10.95 1.08
N ASN A 192 7.26 -10.79 2.20
CA ASN A 192 7.85 -10.76 3.53
C ASN A 192 8.54 -12.09 3.88
N GLN A 193 7.87 -13.23 3.66
CA GLN A 193 8.43 -14.56 3.87
C GLN A 193 9.63 -14.84 2.96
N ALA A 194 9.54 -14.46 1.68
CA ALA A 194 10.64 -14.59 0.73
C ALA A 194 11.85 -13.77 1.17
N SER A 195 11.66 -12.51 1.55
CA SER A 195 12.71 -11.62 2.05
C SER A 195 13.39 -12.19 3.30
N ALA A 196 12.61 -12.70 4.26
CA ALA A 196 13.14 -13.34 5.46
C ALA A 196 14.00 -14.57 5.13
N ARG A 197 13.55 -15.43 4.21
CA ARG A 197 14.32 -16.60 3.75
C ARG A 197 15.63 -16.19 3.09
N TRP A 198 15.61 -15.19 2.21
CA TRP A 198 16.83 -14.71 1.54
C TRP A 198 17.83 -14.12 2.53
N LEU A 199 17.37 -13.32 3.50
CA LEU A 199 18.20 -12.74 4.54
C LEU A 199 18.77 -13.81 5.50
N SER A 200 18.12 -14.97 5.65
CA SER A 200 18.59 -16.10 6.45
C SER A 200 19.53 -17.08 5.70
N GLY A 201 19.82 -16.81 4.40
CA GLY A 201 20.77 -17.61 3.63
C GLY A 201 20.14 -18.63 2.66
N ASN A 202 18.81 -18.70 2.54
CA ASN A 202 18.15 -19.49 1.52
C ASN A 202 17.80 -18.62 0.32
N TYR A 203 18.65 -18.64 -0.71
CA TYR A 203 18.59 -17.75 -1.88
C TYR A 203 17.74 -18.28 -3.02
N LEU A 204 17.03 -19.39 -2.84
CA LEU A 204 16.12 -19.91 -3.85
C LEU A 204 14.99 -18.89 -4.10
N ALA A 205 14.79 -18.50 -5.35
CA ALA A 205 13.76 -17.59 -5.77
C ALA A 205 13.03 -18.13 -6.99
N ASP A 206 11.70 -17.98 -6.97
CA ASP A 206 10.84 -18.19 -8.13
C ASP A 206 10.57 -16.81 -8.76
N ASN A 207 11.17 -16.57 -9.92
CA ASN A 207 11.09 -15.30 -10.64
C ASN A 207 9.65 -14.96 -11.00
N GLN A 208 8.88 -15.92 -11.49
CA GLN A 208 7.49 -15.70 -11.91
C GLN A 208 6.60 -15.39 -10.71
N SER A 209 6.77 -16.15 -9.63
CA SER A 209 6.02 -15.93 -8.40
C SER A 209 6.32 -14.54 -7.80
N PHE A 210 7.59 -14.13 -7.71
CA PHE A 210 7.95 -12.82 -7.15
C PHE A 210 7.38 -11.65 -7.95
N GLU A 211 7.50 -11.67 -9.29
CA GLU A 211 6.93 -10.64 -10.15
C GLU A 211 5.39 -10.59 -10.06
N LEU A 212 4.73 -11.75 -9.92
CA LEU A 212 3.29 -11.81 -9.68
C LEU A 212 2.91 -11.12 -8.36
N GLN A 213 3.64 -11.42 -7.27
CA GLN A 213 3.38 -10.77 -5.97
C GLN A 213 3.55 -9.25 -6.04
N LEU A 214 4.59 -8.76 -6.72
CA LEU A 214 4.78 -7.32 -6.94
C LEU A 214 3.61 -6.69 -7.74
N SER A 215 3.14 -7.39 -8.77
CA SER A 215 1.97 -6.96 -9.56
C SER A 215 0.71 -6.86 -8.70
N GLU A 216 0.44 -7.84 -7.82
CA GLU A 216 -0.69 -7.81 -6.90
C GLU A 216 -0.59 -6.64 -5.90
N VAL A 217 0.61 -6.37 -5.38
CA VAL A 217 0.86 -5.19 -4.53
C VAL A 217 0.55 -3.90 -5.28
N SER A 218 0.97 -3.80 -6.55
CA SER A 218 0.70 -2.62 -7.39
C SER A 218 -0.78 -2.31 -7.56
N GLY A 219 -1.63 -3.36 -7.60
CA GLY A 219 -3.09 -3.27 -7.66
C GLY A 219 -3.76 -3.01 -6.30
N GLY A 220 -2.99 -2.94 -5.23
CA GLY A 220 -3.51 -2.79 -3.87
C GLY A 220 -4.08 -1.41 -3.56
N ASP A 221 -4.69 -1.30 -2.39
CA ASP A 221 -5.55 -0.18 -1.99
C ASP A 221 -4.96 0.68 -0.85
N GLY A 222 -3.66 0.54 -0.54
CA GLY A 222 -3.02 1.20 0.61
C GLY A 222 -3.20 2.72 0.63
N GLY A 223 -2.91 3.41 -0.47
CA GLY A 223 -3.07 4.86 -0.57
C GLY A 223 -4.53 5.32 -0.56
N GLN A 224 -5.46 4.48 -1.03
CA GLN A 224 -6.89 4.74 -0.97
C GLN A 224 -7.41 4.62 0.48
N LEU A 225 -6.97 3.56 1.19
CA LEU A 225 -7.28 3.34 2.59
C LEU A 225 -6.74 4.46 3.48
N TRP A 226 -5.46 4.80 3.30
CA TRP A 226 -4.81 5.90 4.04
C TRP A 226 -5.62 7.19 3.94
N ARG A 227 -6.00 7.54 2.73
CA ARG A 227 -6.81 8.70 2.48
C ARG A 227 -8.20 8.63 3.13
N ALA A 228 -8.87 7.47 3.04
CA ALA A 228 -10.19 7.30 3.65
C ALA A 228 -10.14 7.42 5.17
N LEU A 229 -9.08 6.90 5.81
CA LEU A 229 -8.84 7.02 7.25
C LEU A 229 -8.57 8.47 7.67
N LEU A 230 -7.68 9.18 6.95
CA LEU A 230 -7.39 10.59 7.22
C LEU A 230 -8.66 11.44 7.10
N HIS A 231 -9.41 11.27 6.03
CA HIS A 231 -10.64 12.00 5.79
C HIS A 231 -11.70 11.71 6.87
N GLN A 232 -11.85 10.46 7.29
CA GLN A 232 -12.71 10.08 8.39
C GLN A 232 -12.27 10.73 9.71
N GLY A 233 -10.95 10.76 9.99
CA GLY A 233 -10.39 11.44 11.16
C GLY A 233 -10.78 12.91 11.20
N GLN A 234 -10.65 13.64 10.11
CA GLN A 234 -11.01 15.06 10.00
C GLN A 234 -12.50 15.32 10.29
N TRP A 235 -13.40 14.44 9.82
CA TRP A 235 -14.81 14.52 10.15
C TRP A 235 -15.08 14.26 11.63
N LEU A 236 -14.43 13.28 12.24
CA LEU A 236 -14.55 12.97 13.66
C LEU A 236 -14.03 14.11 14.54
N ASP A 237 -12.89 14.72 14.17
CA ASP A 237 -12.35 15.89 14.86
C ASP A 237 -13.33 17.07 14.82
N SER A 238 -14.00 17.27 13.69
CA SER A 238 -15.04 18.28 13.55
C SER A 238 -16.26 18.00 14.46
N ALA A 239 -16.61 16.72 14.65
CA ALA A 239 -17.67 16.33 15.57
C ALA A 239 -17.26 16.54 17.04
N ASN A 240 -16.04 16.16 17.39
CA ASN A 240 -15.46 16.36 18.72
C ASN A 240 -15.38 17.85 19.06
N ALA A 241 -14.92 18.70 18.15
CA ALA A 241 -14.85 20.14 18.34
C ALA A 241 -16.23 20.75 18.67
N LYS A 242 -17.31 20.27 18.02
CA LYS A 242 -18.69 20.72 18.37
C LYS A 242 -19.10 20.28 19.77
N LEU A 243 -18.77 19.06 20.19
CA LEU A 243 -19.06 18.58 21.53
C LEU A 243 -18.29 19.37 22.59
N GLU A 244 -17.01 19.63 22.35
CA GLU A 244 -16.16 20.44 23.24
C GLU A 244 -16.65 21.89 23.33
N GLN A 245 -17.02 22.51 22.22
CA GLN A 245 -17.55 23.88 22.18
C GLN A 245 -18.82 24.02 23.05
N ARG A 246 -19.66 23.00 23.05
CA ARG A 246 -20.89 23.03 23.87
C ARG A 246 -20.60 22.88 25.35
N GLY A 247 -19.58 22.10 25.71
CA GLY A 247 -19.27 21.72 27.09
C GLY A 247 -20.36 20.85 27.74
N PRO A 248 -20.39 20.74 29.07
CA PRO A 248 -21.33 19.88 29.79
C PRO A 248 -22.78 20.21 29.48
N LEU A 249 -23.56 19.22 29.04
CA LEU A 249 -24.98 19.36 28.76
C LEU A 249 -25.83 19.34 30.04
N CYS A 250 -25.44 18.52 31.02
CA CYS A 250 -26.16 18.34 32.27
C CYS A 250 -25.44 19.07 33.41
N THR A 251 -26.21 19.74 34.25
CA THR A 251 -25.75 20.24 35.54
C THR A 251 -26.48 19.48 36.65
N ALA A 252 -26.01 19.62 37.88
CA ALA A 252 -26.65 18.95 39.05
C ALA A 252 -28.15 19.25 39.20
N THR A 253 -28.58 20.42 38.70
CA THR A 253 -29.96 20.90 38.87
C THR A 253 -30.78 20.95 37.58
N ARG A 254 -30.15 20.77 36.37
CA ARG A 254 -30.83 20.94 35.09
C ARG A 254 -30.43 19.88 34.09
N ARG A 255 -31.42 19.19 33.55
CA ARG A 255 -31.29 18.29 32.41
C ARG A 255 -32.07 18.87 31.22
N PRO A 256 -31.40 19.52 30.26
CA PRO A 256 -32.09 20.11 29.11
C PRO A 256 -32.61 19.04 28.17
N GLN A 257 -33.61 19.38 27.33
CA GLN A 257 -34.17 18.48 26.32
C GLN A 257 -33.10 17.96 25.34
N SER A 258 -32.08 18.74 25.00
CA SER A 258 -30.95 18.32 24.19
C SER A 258 -30.19 17.10 24.74
N ALA A 259 -30.12 16.95 26.08
CA ALA A 259 -29.49 15.79 26.71
C ALA A 259 -30.33 14.49 26.53
N GLU A 260 -31.65 14.62 26.26
CA GLU A 260 -32.54 13.49 25.97
C GLU A 260 -32.52 13.13 24.47
N ILE A 261 -32.33 14.13 23.60
CA ILE A 261 -32.30 13.95 22.14
C ILE A 261 -30.92 13.43 21.65
N LEU A 262 -29.82 13.90 22.27
CA LEU A 262 -28.46 13.59 21.83
C LEU A 262 -28.18 12.08 21.69
N PRO A 263 -28.58 11.20 22.63
CA PRO A 263 -28.37 9.76 22.47
C PRO A 263 -29.02 9.16 21.21
N ASN A 264 -30.20 9.68 20.84
CA ASN A 264 -30.89 9.24 19.63
C ASN A 264 -30.18 9.73 18.35
N VAL A 265 -29.65 10.96 18.36
CA VAL A 265 -28.84 11.49 17.26
C VAL A 265 -27.56 10.66 17.09
N VAL A 266 -26.85 10.39 18.18
CA VAL A 266 -25.63 9.54 18.16
C VAL A 266 -25.96 8.14 17.67
N ARG A 267 -27.02 7.51 18.18
CA ARG A 267 -27.39 6.16 17.75
C ARG A 267 -27.69 6.12 16.25
N LYS A 268 -28.63 6.96 15.79
CA LYS A 268 -29.13 6.89 14.42
C LYS A 268 -28.11 7.30 13.37
N TYR A 269 -27.34 8.36 13.60
CA TYR A 269 -26.48 8.95 12.57
C TYR A 269 -25.01 8.55 12.72
N PHE A 270 -24.53 8.30 13.94
CA PHE A 270 -23.17 7.86 14.17
C PHE A 270 -23.06 6.33 14.25
N ILE A 271 -23.78 5.69 15.20
CA ILE A 271 -23.64 4.25 15.42
C ILE A 271 -24.16 3.45 14.21
N ASP A 272 -25.36 3.78 13.73
CA ASP A 272 -25.98 3.04 12.62
C ASP A 272 -25.48 3.51 11.25
N GLY A 273 -25.07 4.78 11.10
CA GLY A 273 -24.67 5.36 9.81
C GLY A 273 -23.16 5.36 9.56
N ILE A 274 -22.35 5.82 10.52
CA ILE A 274 -20.91 6.07 10.32
C ILE A 274 -20.05 4.90 10.82
N GLN A 275 -20.34 4.36 11.98
CA GLN A 275 -19.53 3.36 12.67
C GLN A 275 -19.29 2.07 11.84
N PRO A 276 -20.25 1.54 11.07
CA PRO A 276 -19.99 0.35 10.24
C PRO A 276 -18.88 0.56 9.22
N ARG A 277 -18.85 1.73 8.57
CA ARG A 277 -17.79 2.11 7.64
C ARG A 277 -16.45 2.29 8.35
N ALA A 278 -16.44 2.95 9.49
CA ALA A 278 -15.25 3.12 10.32
C ALA A 278 -14.65 1.76 10.72
N ALA A 279 -15.49 0.81 11.12
CA ALA A 279 -15.07 -0.54 11.44
C ALA A 279 -14.53 -1.31 10.24
N MET A 280 -15.07 -1.09 9.03
CA MET A 280 -14.56 -1.68 7.79
C MET A 280 -13.16 -1.14 7.48
N LEU A 281 -12.95 0.17 7.51
CA LEU A 281 -11.63 0.79 7.28
C LEU A 281 -10.62 0.32 8.33
N GLY A 282 -11.01 0.26 9.61
CA GLY A 282 -10.16 -0.23 10.69
C GLY A 282 -9.75 -1.69 10.50
N ARG A 283 -10.68 -2.57 10.11
CA ARG A 283 -10.33 -3.97 9.79
C ARG A 283 -9.32 -4.06 8.65
N ARG A 284 -9.52 -3.29 7.57
CA ARG A 284 -8.59 -3.29 6.43
C ARG A 284 -7.22 -2.77 6.81
N TYR A 285 -7.14 -1.73 7.60
CA TYR A 285 -5.91 -1.21 8.18
C TYR A 285 -5.13 -2.30 8.93
N HIS A 286 -5.79 -3.02 9.83
CA HIS A 286 -5.19 -4.10 10.61
C HIS A 286 -4.82 -5.34 9.78
N GLN A 287 -5.33 -5.47 8.55
CA GLN A 287 -4.91 -6.52 7.62
C GLN A 287 -3.66 -6.14 6.81
N LEU A 288 -3.57 -4.89 6.35
CA LEU A 288 -2.51 -4.44 5.46
C LEU A 288 -1.22 -4.06 6.19
N LEU A 289 -1.31 -3.45 7.37
CA LEU A 289 -0.13 -2.93 8.06
C LEU A 289 0.84 -3.99 8.60
N PRO A 290 0.41 -5.10 9.21
CA PRO A 290 1.35 -6.06 9.79
C PRO A 290 2.38 -6.59 8.80
N PRO A 291 2.03 -7.05 7.58
CA PRO A 291 3.03 -7.52 6.62
C PRO A 291 3.92 -6.40 6.08
N LEU A 292 3.43 -5.15 5.98
CA LEU A 292 4.24 -3.99 5.60
C LEU A 292 5.28 -3.66 6.68
N PHE A 293 4.86 -3.56 7.94
CA PHE A 293 5.77 -3.30 9.07
C PHE A 293 6.78 -4.42 9.27
N ALA A 294 6.40 -5.67 9.03
CA ALA A 294 7.32 -6.78 9.10
C ALA A 294 8.42 -6.66 8.03
N LEU A 295 8.08 -6.26 6.80
CA LEU A 295 9.05 -6.02 5.73
C LEU A 295 9.98 -4.82 6.07
N GLU A 296 9.42 -3.72 6.55
CA GLU A 296 10.20 -2.57 7.01
C GLU A 296 11.16 -2.94 8.14
N HIS A 297 10.69 -3.70 9.13
CA HIS A 297 11.50 -4.11 10.26
C HIS A 297 12.69 -4.97 9.83
N GLN A 298 12.51 -5.90 8.89
CA GLN A 298 13.59 -6.73 8.34
C GLN A 298 14.68 -5.89 7.66
N LEU A 299 14.30 -4.78 7.04
CA LEU A 299 15.18 -3.91 6.26
C LEU A 299 15.64 -2.66 7.02
N ARG A 300 15.22 -2.47 8.28
CA ARG A 300 15.35 -1.22 9.03
C ARG A 300 16.78 -0.63 9.04
N ILE A 301 17.80 -1.46 9.09
CA ILE A 301 19.22 -1.03 9.12
C ILE A 301 19.63 -0.36 7.80
N LYS A 302 18.93 -0.63 6.70
CA LYS A 302 19.24 -0.12 5.36
C LYS A 302 18.21 0.87 4.84
N LEU A 303 17.16 1.20 5.62
CA LEU A 303 16.14 2.16 5.17
C LEU A 303 16.74 3.58 5.12
N PRO A 304 16.57 4.29 3.99
CA PRO A 304 17.07 5.66 3.86
C PRO A 304 16.23 6.64 4.69
N ALA A 305 16.87 7.71 5.18
CA ALA A 305 16.23 8.70 6.06
C ALA A 305 14.97 9.34 5.46
N ASN A 306 14.93 9.56 4.15
CA ASN A 306 13.75 10.12 3.47
C ASN A 306 12.57 9.14 3.39
N TYR A 307 12.83 7.83 3.42
CA TYR A 307 11.79 6.81 3.56
C TYR A 307 11.24 6.81 5.00
N LEU A 308 12.13 6.74 6.00
CA LEU A 308 11.75 6.76 7.41
C LEU A 308 10.96 8.03 7.76
N GLY A 309 11.41 9.21 7.34
CA GLY A 309 10.70 10.46 7.58
C GLY A 309 9.30 10.51 6.94
N TRP A 310 9.06 9.74 5.88
CA TRP A 310 7.72 9.61 5.30
C TRP A 310 6.88 8.53 6.01
N SER A 311 7.45 7.38 6.32
CA SER A 311 6.70 6.25 6.92
C SER A 311 6.30 6.51 8.38
N GLU A 312 7.00 7.43 9.05
CA GLU A 312 6.72 7.84 10.44
C GLU A 312 5.82 9.10 10.53
N SER A 313 5.50 9.77 9.41
CA SER A 313 4.61 10.94 9.34
C SER A 313 3.14 10.55 9.20
#